data_5e078dfc48798229e1224e7b41f628a7
#
_entry.id   5e078dfc48798229e1224e7b41f628a7
#
_cell.length_a   1.000
_cell.length_b   1.000
_cell.length_c   1.000
_cell.angle_alpha   90.00
_cell.angle_beta   90.00
_cell.angle_gamma   90.00
#
_symmetry.space_group_name_H-M   'P 1'
#
loop_
_entity.id
_entity.type
_entity.pdbx_description
1 polymer ?
#
loop_
_entity_poly.entity_id
_entity_poly.type
_entity_poly.pdbx_seq_one_letter_code
_entity_poly.pdbx_strand_id
1 'polypeptide(L)'
;LGSLGSLSWDELVIFSVIIIFGMGMSITLSKSLNALLIGVNYAESMGIDLKMTRLLIIINTSLLAGTITAFCGPIAFFGLVMPHITRMLFNTTNHLLLTPLIILIGGILMLLFDTFSQLPGIEATLPINAITALMGAPFVVYLLLRKKNIHYTFDK
;
A
#
# COMPACT_ATOMS: atom_id res chain seq x y z
N LEU A 1 18.29 9.88 -6.61
CA LEU A 1 17.33 8.92 -7.14
C LEU A 1 16.69 8.14 -5.97
N GLY A 2 15.53 8.61 -5.47
CA GLY A 2 14.78 7.88 -4.46
C GLY A 2 15.31 8.00 -3.02
N SER A 3 15.74 9.17 -2.58
CA SER A 3 16.04 9.43 -1.19
C SER A 3 15.11 10.52 -0.64
N LEU A 4 14.44 10.23 0.47
CA LEU A 4 13.62 11.19 1.22
C LEU A 4 14.43 12.39 1.73
N GLY A 5 15.75 12.26 1.83
CA GLY A 5 16.67 13.29 2.34
C GLY A 5 16.98 14.44 1.38
N SER A 6 16.46 14.43 0.14
CA SER A 6 16.71 15.48 -0.85
C SER A 6 15.55 16.49 -0.98
N LEU A 7 14.48 16.34 -0.20
CA LEU A 7 13.29 17.20 -0.25
C LEU A 7 13.55 18.54 0.46
N SER A 8 13.20 19.64 -0.20
CA SER A 8 13.12 20.96 0.43
C SER A 8 11.94 21.04 1.41
N TRP A 9 11.98 22.01 2.34
CA TRP A 9 10.88 22.19 3.30
C TRP A 9 9.53 22.49 2.63
N ASP A 10 9.54 23.26 1.55
CA ASP A 10 8.32 23.59 0.80
C ASP A 10 7.75 22.37 0.10
N GLU A 11 8.60 21.54 -0.50
CA GLU A 11 8.20 20.28 -1.13
C GLU A 11 7.62 19.30 -0.11
N LEU A 12 8.21 19.23 1.09
CA LEU A 12 7.74 18.37 2.17
C LEU A 12 6.35 18.78 2.67
N VAL A 13 6.06 20.08 2.74
CA VAL A 13 4.73 20.58 3.11
C VAL A 13 3.70 20.18 2.05
N ILE A 14 3.99 20.41 0.76
CA ILE A 14 3.10 20.03 -0.35
C ILE A 14 2.84 18.52 -0.34
N PHE A 15 3.91 17.72 -0.24
CA PHE A 15 3.83 16.26 -0.14
C PHE A 15 2.93 15.82 1.01
N SER A 16 3.15 16.36 2.21
CA SER A 16 2.39 16.00 3.42
C SER A 16 0.90 16.32 3.29
N VAL A 17 0.55 17.48 2.76
CA VAL A 17 -0.85 17.89 2.56
C VAL A 17 -1.57 16.94 1.62
N ILE A 18 -0.95 16.59 0.48
CA ILE A 18 -1.54 15.68 -0.50
C ILE A 18 -1.71 14.28 0.09
N ILE A 19 -0.70 13.77 0.81
CA ILE A 19 -0.75 12.44 1.42
C ILE A 19 -1.82 12.37 2.51
N ILE A 20 -1.91 13.36 3.40
CA ILE A 20 -2.94 13.39 4.46
C ILE A 20 -4.34 13.43 3.85
N PHE A 21 -4.54 14.25 2.81
CA PHE A 21 -5.82 14.32 2.10
C PHE A 21 -6.18 12.96 1.45
N GLY A 22 -5.24 12.35 0.73
CA GLY A 22 -5.45 11.05 0.10
C GLY A 22 -5.69 9.91 1.10
N MET A 23 -4.99 9.92 2.25
CA MET A 23 -5.25 8.97 3.34
C MET A 23 -6.64 9.15 3.93
N GLY A 24 -7.07 10.38 4.20
CA GLY A 24 -8.42 10.67 4.67
C GLY A 24 -9.48 10.17 3.68
N MET A 25 -9.29 10.43 2.40
CA MET A 25 -10.18 9.93 1.34
C MET A 25 -10.17 8.39 1.27
N SER A 26 -9.05 7.72 1.47
CA SER A 26 -8.97 6.25 1.52
C SER A 26 -9.80 5.66 2.67
N ILE A 27 -9.80 6.30 3.83
CA ILE A 27 -10.61 5.87 4.98
C ILE A 27 -12.11 6.00 4.68
N THR A 28 -12.54 7.11 4.05
CA THR A 28 -13.96 7.28 3.66
C THR A 28 -14.40 6.26 2.62
N LEU A 29 -13.56 5.96 1.61
CA LEU A 29 -13.81 4.96 0.59
C LEU A 29 -13.83 3.52 1.12
N SER A 30 -13.24 3.27 2.30
CA SER A 30 -13.20 1.93 2.91
C SER A 30 -14.60 1.34 3.15
N LYS A 31 -15.61 2.16 3.40
CA LYS A 31 -17.02 1.72 3.54
C LYS A 31 -17.55 1.14 2.23
N SER A 32 -17.37 1.87 1.14
CA SER A 32 -17.79 1.41 -0.19
C SER A 32 -17.02 0.17 -0.65
N LEU A 33 -15.72 0.09 -0.33
CA LEU A 33 -14.89 -1.09 -0.59
C LEU A 33 -15.39 -2.32 0.18
N ASN A 34 -15.81 -2.17 1.44
CA ASN A 34 -16.39 -3.27 2.21
C ASN A 34 -17.69 -3.80 1.61
N ALA A 35 -18.56 -2.91 1.13
CA ALA A 35 -19.80 -3.32 0.47
C ALA A 35 -19.50 -4.07 -0.85
N LEU A 36 -18.50 -3.61 -1.62
CA LEU A 36 -18.05 -4.27 -2.85
C LEU A 36 -17.45 -5.67 -2.61
N LEU A 37 -16.86 -5.93 -1.42
CA LEU A 37 -16.37 -7.27 -1.06
C LEU A 37 -17.50 -8.31 -0.96
N ILE A 38 -18.69 -7.89 -0.55
CA ILE A 38 -19.86 -8.77 -0.43
C ILE A 38 -20.44 -9.06 -1.82
N GLY A 39 -20.36 -8.11 -2.73
CA GLY A 39 -20.80 -8.24 -4.11
C GLY A 39 -21.32 -6.94 -4.70
N VAL A 40 -21.23 -6.84 -6.02
CA VAL A 40 -21.64 -5.64 -6.77
C VAL A 40 -23.13 -5.36 -6.60
N ASN A 41 -23.97 -6.40 -6.75
CA ASN A 41 -25.42 -6.28 -6.62
C ASN A 41 -25.84 -5.88 -5.19
N TYR A 42 -25.11 -6.34 -4.18
CA TYR A 42 -25.34 -5.94 -2.80
C TYR A 42 -24.99 -4.46 -2.57
N ALA A 43 -23.85 -4.02 -3.11
CA ALA A 43 -23.45 -2.61 -3.01
C ALA A 43 -24.46 -1.67 -3.68
N GLU A 44 -24.99 -2.04 -4.85
CA GLU A 44 -26.06 -1.31 -5.54
C GLU A 44 -27.37 -1.25 -4.73
N SER A 45 -27.76 -2.37 -4.13
CA SER A 45 -28.97 -2.39 -3.27
C SER A 45 -28.85 -1.51 -2.02
N MET A 46 -27.62 -1.24 -1.55
CA MET A 46 -27.34 -0.29 -0.48
C MET A 46 -27.27 1.17 -0.97
N GLY A 47 -27.55 1.44 -2.24
CA GLY A 47 -27.52 2.79 -2.81
C GLY A 47 -26.13 3.32 -3.14
N ILE A 48 -25.12 2.46 -3.25
CA ILE A 48 -23.78 2.87 -3.62
C ILE A 48 -23.69 3.05 -5.14
N ASP A 49 -23.36 4.26 -5.59
CA ASP A 49 -23.03 4.52 -6.99
C ASP A 49 -21.67 3.90 -7.33
N LEU A 50 -21.72 2.79 -8.07
CA LEU A 50 -20.52 2.05 -8.45
C LEU A 50 -19.61 2.83 -9.38
N LYS A 51 -20.16 3.64 -10.29
CA LYS A 51 -19.38 4.45 -11.24
C LYS A 51 -18.60 5.52 -10.50
N MET A 52 -19.28 6.25 -9.62
CA MET A 52 -18.66 7.29 -8.81
C MET A 52 -17.63 6.71 -7.84
N THR A 53 -17.96 5.60 -7.18
CA THR A 53 -17.02 4.91 -6.26
C THR A 53 -15.75 4.47 -6.99
N ARG A 54 -15.87 3.85 -8.16
CA ARG A 54 -14.71 3.45 -8.97
C ARG A 54 -13.87 4.63 -9.41
N LEU A 55 -14.52 5.71 -9.86
CA LEU A 55 -13.84 6.94 -10.27
C LEU A 55 -13.04 7.54 -9.10
N LEU A 56 -13.65 7.64 -7.92
CA LEU A 56 -12.99 8.17 -6.72
C LEU A 56 -11.81 7.30 -6.28
N ILE A 57 -11.95 5.97 -6.36
CA ILE A 57 -10.84 5.05 -6.05
C ILE A 57 -9.68 5.27 -7.03
N ILE A 58 -9.95 5.37 -8.34
CA ILE A 58 -8.91 5.58 -9.36
C ILE A 58 -8.22 6.92 -9.14
N ILE A 59 -8.97 8.00 -8.93
CA ILE A 59 -8.41 9.34 -8.69
C ILE A 59 -7.53 9.31 -7.43
N ASN A 60 -8.04 8.76 -6.32
CA ASN A 60 -7.31 8.72 -5.07
C ASN A 60 -6.03 7.88 -5.14
N THR A 61 -6.10 6.70 -5.76
CA THR A 61 -4.92 5.82 -5.92
C THR A 61 -3.89 6.43 -6.86
N SER A 62 -4.33 7.08 -7.95
CA SER A 62 -3.43 7.78 -8.86
C SER A 62 -2.77 8.99 -8.20
N LEU A 63 -3.52 9.75 -7.40
CA LEU A 63 -3.00 10.89 -6.64
C LEU A 63 -1.92 10.43 -5.66
N LEU A 64 -2.22 9.43 -4.82
CA LEU A 64 -1.27 8.92 -3.82
C LEU A 64 -0.03 8.28 -4.48
N ALA A 65 -0.23 7.38 -5.45
CA ALA A 65 0.87 6.71 -6.13
C ALA A 65 1.73 7.69 -6.94
N GLY A 66 1.10 8.63 -7.65
CA GLY A 66 1.78 9.66 -8.41
C GLY A 66 2.61 10.59 -7.53
N THR A 67 2.04 11.04 -6.40
CA THR A 67 2.76 11.88 -5.43
C THR A 67 3.95 11.15 -4.84
N ILE A 68 3.78 9.90 -4.36
CA ILE A 68 4.88 9.11 -3.81
C ILE A 68 5.97 8.91 -4.86
N THR A 69 5.60 8.55 -6.08
CA THR A 69 6.57 8.32 -7.16
C THR A 69 7.31 9.60 -7.56
N ALA A 70 6.63 10.74 -7.58
CA ALA A 70 7.23 12.02 -7.94
C ALA A 70 8.26 12.49 -6.91
N PHE A 71 7.97 12.36 -5.62
CA PHE A 71 8.83 12.86 -4.53
C PHE A 71 9.83 11.83 -4.00
N CYS A 72 9.41 10.57 -3.87
CA CYS A 72 10.24 9.50 -3.28
C CYS A 72 10.84 8.55 -4.31
N GLY A 73 10.43 8.65 -5.58
CA GLY A 73 10.77 7.67 -6.61
C GLY A 73 9.88 6.41 -6.56
N PRO A 74 10.02 5.49 -7.52
CA PRO A 74 9.23 4.28 -7.58
C PRO A 74 9.60 3.32 -6.44
N ILE A 75 8.61 2.90 -5.65
CA ILE A 75 8.78 1.91 -4.58
C ILE A 75 8.11 0.62 -5.02
N ALA A 76 8.92 -0.40 -5.32
CA ALA A 76 8.42 -1.68 -5.82
C ALA A 76 7.97 -2.61 -4.69
N PHE A 77 6.97 -3.46 -4.99
CA PHE A 77 6.45 -4.56 -4.16
C PHE A 77 5.80 -4.16 -2.83
N PHE A 78 6.15 -3.03 -2.24
CA PHE A 78 5.68 -2.62 -0.91
C PHE A 78 4.15 -2.53 -0.84
N GLY A 79 3.51 -1.94 -1.85
CA GLY A 79 2.06 -1.83 -1.95
C GLY A 79 1.31 -3.17 -2.05
N LEU A 80 1.96 -4.21 -2.57
CA LEU A 80 1.41 -5.57 -2.62
C LEU A 80 1.62 -6.33 -1.30
N VAL A 81 2.79 -6.17 -0.73
CA VAL A 81 3.24 -6.93 0.46
C VAL A 81 2.51 -6.46 1.71
N MET A 82 2.35 -5.13 1.90
CA MET A 82 1.77 -4.55 3.11
C MET A 82 0.34 -4.98 3.41
N PRO A 83 -0.62 -4.91 2.47
CA PRO A 83 -1.97 -5.40 2.72
C PRO A 83 -2.01 -6.88 3.06
N HIS A 84 -1.11 -7.68 2.46
CA HIS A 84 -1.05 -9.11 2.71
C HIS A 84 -0.52 -9.44 4.11
N ILE A 85 0.59 -8.82 4.51
CA ILE A 85 1.15 -8.97 5.86
C ILE A 85 0.12 -8.53 6.90
N THR A 86 -0.52 -7.37 6.69
CA THR A 86 -1.50 -6.85 7.63
C THR A 86 -2.70 -7.79 7.79
N ARG A 87 -3.22 -8.34 6.69
CA ARG A 87 -4.29 -9.35 6.75
C ARG A 87 -3.88 -10.63 7.48
N MET A 88 -2.64 -11.06 7.30
CA MET A 88 -2.12 -12.25 7.99
C MET A 88 -1.96 -12.02 9.50
N LEU A 89 -1.52 -10.83 9.90
CA LEU A 89 -1.31 -10.50 11.31
C LEU A 89 -2.62 -10.30 12.07
N PHE A 90 -3.59 -9.62 11.46
CA PHE A 90 -4.84 -9.22 12.12
C PHE A 90 -6.04 -10.08 11.72
N ASN A 91 -5.86 -11.01 10.79
CA ASN A 91 -6.92 -11.91 10.28
C ASN A 91 -8.23 -11.19 9.96
N THR A 92 -8.15 -10.02 9.34
CA THR A 92 -9.29 -9.17 8.98
C THR A 92 -9.34 -8.85 7.50
N THR A 93 -10.55 -8.82 6.95
CA THR A 93 -10.83 -8.36 5.59
C THR A 93 -11.55 -7.01 5.57
N ASN A 94 -11.93 -6.49 6.75
CA ASN A 94 -12.64 -5.23 6.86
C ASN A 94 -11.72 -4.06 6.52
N HIS A 95 -12.00 -3.36 5.43
CA HIS A 95 -11.20 -2.22 4.96
C HIS A 95 -11.16 -1.04 5.93
N LEU A 96 -12.19 -0.86 6.77
CA LEU A 96 -12.19 0.19 7.80
C LEU A 96 -11.10 -0.01 8.86
N LEU A 97 -10.80 -1.27 9.20
CA LEU A 97 -9.70 -1.62 10.11
C LEU A 97 -8.39 -1.80 9.34
N LEU A 98 -8.47 -2.42 8.17
CA LEU A 98 -7.29 -2.76 7.36
C LEU A 98 -6.55 -1.50 6.88
N THR A 99 -7.26 -0.47 6.42
CA THR A 99 -6.65 0.76 5.89
C THR A 99 -5.77 1.47 6.94
N PRO A 100 -6.26 1.82 8.16
CA PRO A 100 -5.40 2.44 9.16
C PRO A 100 -4.27 1.52 9.66
N LEU A 101 -4.51 0.21 9.72
CA LEU A 101 -3.46 -0.75 10.10
C LEU A 101 -2.34 -0.82 9.05
N ILE A 102 -2.67 -0.80 7.75
CA ILE A 102 -1.68 -0.75 6.68
C ILE A 102 -0.86 0.54 6.76
N ILE A 103 -1.49 1.67 7.05
CA ILE A 103 -0.80 2.96 7.21
C ILE A 103 0.21 2.88 8.36
N LEU A 104 -0.19 2.36 9.51
CA LEU A 104 0.67 2.24 10.69
C LEU A 104 1.82 1.26 10.47
N ILE A 105 1.51 0.04 10.06
CA ILE A 105 2.52 -1.02 9.87
C ILE A 105 3.44 -0.66 8.70
N GLY A 106 2.87 -0.16 7.61
CA GLY A 106 3.63 0.29 6.46
C GLY A 106 4.59 1.43 6.81
N GLY A 107 4.12 2.42 7.59
CA GLY A 107 4.96 3.50 8.09
C GLY A 107 6.11 3.01 8.97
N ILE A 108 5.84 2.11 9.92
CA ILE A 108 6.88 1.53 10.79
C ILE A 108 7.93 0.77 9.97
N LEU A 109 7.48 -0.10 9.05
CA LEU A 109 8.40 -0.88 8.20
C LEU A 109 9.21 0.01 7.26
N MET A 110 8.59 1.07 6.73
CA MET A 110 9.29 2.01 5.85
C MET A 110 10.39 2.77 6.62
N LEU A 111 10.12 3.20 7.86
CA LEU A 111 11.13 3.81 8.73
C LEU A 111 12.27 2.85 9.07
N LEU A 112 11.96 1.58 9.31
CA LEU A 112 12.99 0.56 9.51
C LEU A 112 13.86 0.38 8.26
N PHE A 113 13.25 0.27 7.07
CA PHE A 113 14.00 0.13 5.83
C PHE A 113 14.84 1.35 5.51
N ASP A 114 14.34 2.56 5.80
CA ASP A 114 15.11 3.80 5.66
C ASP A 114 16.32 3.80 6.62
N THR A 115 16.14 3.40 7.86
CA THR A 115 17.22 3.25 8.83
C THR A 115 18.28 2.25 8.34
N PHE A 116 17.88 1.12 7.79
CA PHE A 116 18.82 0.15 7.20
C PHE A 116 19.51 0.67 5.95
N SER A 117 18.85 1.52 5.17
CA SER A 117 19.44 2.18 3.99
C SER A 117 20.57 3.12 4.32
N GLN A 118 20.55 3.70 5.53
CA GLN A 118 21.48 4.74 5.98
C GLN A 118 22.55 4.22 6.96
N LEU A 119 22.77 2.91 7.06
CA LEU A 119 23.76 2.33 7.99
C LEU A 119 25.16 2.89 7.72
N PRO A 120 25.85 3.43 8.75
CA PRO A 120 27.20 3.97 8.63
C PRO A 120 28.20 2.86 8.31
N GLY A 121 28.96 3.02 7.23
CA GLY A 121 29.98 2.06 6.79
C GLY A 121 29.89 1.64 5.32
N ILE A 122 28.83 2.00 4.63
CA ILE A 122 28.68 1.82 3.19
C ILE A 122 28.68 3.22 2.56
N GLU A 123 29.72 3.56 1.83
CA GLU A 123 29.87 4.87 1.14
C GLU A 123 28.76 5.14 0.10
N ALA A 124 27.96 4.14 -0.25
CA ALA A 124 26.83 4.26 -1.16
C ALA A 124 25.52 4.10 -0.37
N THR A 125 24.74 5.16 -0.26
CA THR A 125 23.34 5.09 0.20
C THR A 125 22.57 4.14 -0.74
N LEU A 126 22.15 2.99 -0.22
CA LEU A 126 21.34 2.05 -0.99
C LEU A 126 19.98 2.68 -1.30
N PRO A 127 19.54 2.75 -2.54
CA PRO A 127 18.21 3.29 -2.85
C PRO A 127 17.13 2.44 -2.14
N ILE A 128 16.19 3.10 -1.48
CA ILE A 128 15.07 2.46 -0.74
C ILE A 128 14.37 1.40 -1.60
N ASN A 129 14.24 1.66 -2.91
CA ASN A 129 13.67 0.71 -3.86
C ASN A 129 14.43 -0.62 -3.93
N ALA A 130 15.75 -0.61 -3.77
CA ALA A 130 16.54 -1.85 -3.77
C ALA A 130 16.24 -2.71 -2.53
N ILE A 131 16.08 -2.08 -1.36
CA ILE A 131 15.77 -2.77 -0.10
C ILE A 131 14.35 -3.32 -0.13
N THR A 132 13.37 -2.51 -0.56
CA THR A 132 11.97 -2.94 -0.67
C THR A 132 11.79 -4.03 -1.71
N ALA A 133 12.51 -3.99 -2.83
CA ALA A 133 12.51 -5.06 -3.84
C ALA A 133 13.14 -6.35 -3.32
N LEU A 134 14.28 -6.25 -2.61
CA LEU A 134 14.97 -7.41 -2.05
C LEU A 134 14.09 -8.16 -1.02
N MET A 135 13.36 -7.43 -0.19
CA MET A 135 12.46 -8.00 0.81
C MET A 135 11.11 -8.41 0.21
N GLY A 136 10.58 -7.63 -0.73
CA GLY A 136 9.26 -7.84 -1.33
C GLY A 136 9.21 -8.97 -2.35
N ALA A 137 10.23 -9.12 -3.18
CA ALA A 137 10.24 -10.15 -4.22
C ALA A 137 10.17 -11.59 -3.67
N PRO A 138 10.98 -12.00 -2.66
CA PRO A 138 10.86 -13.33 -2.06
C PRO A 138 9.49 -13.57 -1.41
N PHE A 139 8.91 -12.53 -0.80
CA PHE A 139 7.59 -12.62 -0.19
C PHE A 139 6.48 -12.86 -1.23
N VAL A 140 6.53 -12.17 -2.36
CA VAL A 140 5.57 -12.36 -3.47
C VAL A 140 5.71 -13.77 -4.05
N VAL A 141 6.93 -14.25 -4.26
CA VAL A 141 7.19 -15.64 -4.71
C VAL A 141 6.62 -16.65 -3.71
N TYR A 142 6.84 -16.47 -2.42
CA TYR A 142 6.28 -17.32 -1.37
C TYR A 142 4.75 -17.35 -1.43
N LEU A 143 4.09 -16.21 -1.61
CA LEU A 143 2.63 -16.13 -1.74
C LEU A 143 2.10 -16.88 -2.96
N LEU A 144 2.77 -16.75 -4.10
CA LEU A 144 2.39 -17.44 -5.33
C LEU A 144 2.51 -18.96 -5.20
N LEU A 145 3.59 -19.42 -4.57
CA LEU A 145 3.81 -20.85 -4.34
C LEU A 145 2.78 -21.44 -3.36
N ARG A 146 2.45 -20.70 -2.30
CA ARG A 146 1.43 -21.11 -1.33
C ARG A 146 0.04 -21.24 -1.95
N LYS A 147 -0.33 -20.33 -2.87
CA LYS A 147 -1.62 -20.36 -3.57
C LYS A 147 -1.74 -21.57 -4.51
N LYS A 148 -0.66 -22.01 -5.10
CA LYS A 148 -0.62 -23.18 -6.01
C LYS A 148 -0.98 -24.49 -5.30
N ASN A 149 -0.61 -24.65 -4.05
CA ASN A 149 -0.89 -25.87 -3.28
C ASN A 149 -2.38 -26.05 -2.89
N ILE A 150 -3.20 -24.99 -2.95
CA ILE A 150 -4.62 -25.07 -2.62
C ILE A 150 -5.43 -25.62 -3.79
N HIS A 151 -5.02 -25.40 -5.04
CA HIS A 151 -5.74 -25.90 -6.22
C HIS A 151 -5.62 -27.42 -6.42
N TYR A 152 -4.57 -28.07 -5.90
CA TYR A 152 -4.40 -29.52 -6.05
C TYR A 152 -5.21 -30.36 -5.05
N THR A 153 -5.86 -29.73 -4.06
CA THR A 153 -6.61 -30.45 -3.02
C THR A 153 -8.08 -30.65 -3.37
N PHE A 154 -8.59 -30.01 -4.42
CA PHE A 154 -10.00 -30.12 -4.86
C PHE A 154 -10.20 -30.99 -6.09
N ASP A 155 -9.15 -31.64 -6.61
CA ASP A 155 -9.21 -32.48 -7.82
C ASP A 155 -8.95 -33.96 -7.50
N LYS A 156 -9.43 -34.43 -6.32
CA LYS A 156 -9.47 -35.84 -5.96
C LYS A 156 -10.85 -36.24 -5.43
#